data_ea5ade29d6820905f861220cd5ea26ef
#
_entry.id   ea5ade29d6820905f861220cd5ea26ef
#
_cell.length_a   1.000
_cell.length_b   1.000
_cell.length_c   1.000
_cell.angle_alpha   90.00
_cell.angle_beta   90.00
_cell.angle_gamma   90.00
#
_symmetry.space_group_name_H-M   'P 1'
#
loop_
_entity.id
_entity.type
_entity.pdbx_description
1 polymer ?
#
loop_
_entity_poly.entity_id
_entity_poly.type
_entity_poly.pdbx_seq_one_letter_code
_entity_poly.pdbx_strand_id
1 'polypeptide(L)'
;LATSTTPDPTRRDFLYIATGAVAGVGTVIAAWPFIDQMNPSTAVLALASIEVDLTPVQVGQQVIVNWRGHPLFVRRRTPKEIAEARAVAVSDLPDPDARNANLPDGSPATDANRETKPEWLILVGVCTHLGCTPTAFEGDFGGWLCHCHGSQYDTAGRIRKGPAPQNLAVPPYAFLSDTRVKVG
;
A
#
# COMPACT_ATOMS: atom_id res chain seq x y z
N LEU A 1 -44.21 25.39 -37.44
CA LEU A 1 -43.31 25.70 -36.34
C LEU A 1 -44.18 26.17 -35.18
N ALA A 2 -44.41 25.26 -34.17
CA ALA A 2 -45.16 25.64 -32.95
C ALA A 2 -44.18 26.40 -32.04
N THR A 3 -44.39 27.68 -31.84
CA THR A 3 -43.73 28.51 -30.84
C THR A 3 -44.28 28.14 -29.48
N SER A 4 -43.48 27.38 -28.68
CA SER A 4 -43.78 27.14 -27.28
C SER A 4 -43.57 28.44 -26.52
N THR A 5 -44.66 29.14 -26.21
CA THR A 5 -44.63 30.30 -25.29
C THR A 5 -44.61 29.71 -23.85
N THR A 6 -43.45 29.76 -23.22
CA THR A 6 -43.34 29.56 -21.77
C THR A 6 -44.16 30.64 -21.06
N PRO A 7 -45.13 30.30 -20.17
CA PRO A 7 -45.88 31.28 -19.42
C PRO A 7 -44.94 32.09 -18.51
N ASP A 8 -45.27 33.41 -18.33
CA ASP A 8 -44.52 34.27 -17.46
C ASP A 8 -44.46 33.73 -16.02
N PRO A 9 -43.32 33.78 -15.35
CA PRO A 9 -43.16 33.25 -14.01
C PRO A 9 -44.04 34.01 -13.00
N THR A 10 -44.78 33.24 -12.22
CA THR A 10 -45.71 33.77 -11.22
C THR A 10 -45.01 33.92 -9.85
N ARG A 11 -45.62 34.73 -8.91
CA ARG A 11 -45.15 34.80 -7.50
C ARG A 11 -45.08 33.42 -6.84
N ARG A 12 -45.95 32.50 -7.22
CA ARG A 12 -45.98 31.15 -6.75
C ARG A 12 -44.73 30.36 -7.22
N ASP A 13 -44.35 30.51 -8.48
CA ASP A 13 -43.14 29.87 -9.05
C ASP A 13 -41.90 30.36 -8.35
N PHE A 14 -41.79 31.66 -8.09
CA PHE A 14 -40.72 32.27 -7.31
C PHE A 14 -40.61 31.64 -5.91
N LEU A 15 -41.74 31.48 -5.20
CA LEU A 15 -41.73 30.84 -3.86
C LEU A 15 -41.30 29.37 -3.91
N TYR A 16 -41.74 28.60 -4.90
CA TYR A 16 -41.29 27.22 -5.06
C TYR A 16 -39.79 27.13 -5.36
N ILE A 17 -39.27 27.96 -6.25
CA ILE A 17 -37.85 27.98 -6.58
C ILE A 17 -37.03 28.44 -5.37
N ALA A 18 -37.45 29.48 -4.69
CA ALA A 18 -36.74 29.96 -3.49
C ALA A 18 -36.72 28.94 -2.38
N THR A 19 -37.88 28.29 -2.11
CA THR A 19 -37.97 27.22 -1.10
C THR A 19 -37.11 26.03 -1.49
N GLY A 20 -37.16 25.59 -2.74
CA GLY A 20 -36.34 24.52 -3.25
C GLY A 20 -34.84 24.78 -3.14
N ALA A 21 -34.42 26.03 -3.47
CA ALA A 21 -33.04 26.44 -3.35
C ALA A 21 -32.54 26.43 -1.89
N VAL A 22 -33.35 27.03 -0.98
CA VAL A 22 -33.01 27.04 0.46
C VAL A 22 -32.98 25.61 1.03
N ALA A 23 -33.97 24.76 0.67
CA ALA A 23 -33.99 23.37 1.09
C ALA A 23 -32.77 22.58 0.55
N GLY A 24 -32.38 22.80 -0.70
CA GLY A 24 -31.22 22.19 -1.31
C GLY A 24 -29.92 22.57 -0.59
N VAL A 25 -29.72 23.87 -0.35
CA VAL A 25 -28.55 24.36 0.41
C VAL A 25 -28.55 23.80 1.84
N GLY A 26 -29.71 23.83 2.51
CA GLY A 26 -29.87 23.28 3.86
C GLY A 26 -29.52 21.78 3.92
N THR A 27 -29.93 21.01 2.91
CA THR A 27 -29.60 19.57 2.82
C THR A 27 -28.09 19.35 2.66
N VAL A 28 -27.43 20.13 1.80
CA VAL A 28 -25.97 20.03 1.62
C VAL A 28 -25.22 20.39 2.90
N ILE A 29 -25.62 21.47 3.59
CA ILE A 29 -25.03 21.89 4.86
C ILE A 29 -25.25 20.80 5.93
N ALA A 30 -26.44 20.21 6.01
CA ALA A 30 -26.74 19.16 6.97
C ALA A 30 -26.00 17.84 6.67
N ALA A 31 -25.77 17.53 5.39
CA ALA A 31 -25.05 16.32 4.98
C ALA A 31 -23.52 16.43 5.16
N TRP A 32 -22.97 17.65 5.08
CA TRP A 32 -21.53 17.88 5.15
C TRP A 32 -20.84 17.29 6.39
N PRO A 33 -21.33 17.48 7.62
CA PRO A 33 -20.70 16.90 8.82
C PRO A 33 -20.60 15.38 8.77
N PHE A 34 -21.58 14.70 8.16
CA PHE A 34 -21.56 13.23 8.01
C PHE A 34 -20.49 12.77 7.01
N ILE A 35 -20.20 13.56 6.01
CA ILE A 35 -19.11 13.28 5.07
C ILE A 35 -17.77 13.61 5.74
N ASP A 36 -17.67 14.75 6.42
CA ASP A 36 -16.44 15.21 7.06
C ASP A 36 -15.97 14.28 8.19
N GLN A 37 -16.89 13.70 8.95
CA GLN A 37 -16.55 12.70 9.98
C GLN A 37 -15.93 11.40 9.43
N MET A 38 -16.04 11.13 8.12
CA MET A 38 -15.39 9.98 7.48
C MET A 38 -13.90 10.24 7.22
N ASN A 39 -13.42 11.47 7.35
CA ASN A 39 -12.01 11.78 7.24
C ASN A 39 -11.22 11.15 8.40
N PRO A 40 -9.97 10.71 8.13
CA PRO A 40 -9.13 10.16 9.18
C PRO A 40 -8.89 11.19 10.30
N SER A 41 -8.99 10.73 11.55
CA SER A 41 -8.68 11.58 12.70
C SER A 41 -7.19 11.98 12.74
N THR A 42 -6.86 13.05 13.45
CA THR A 42 -5.47 13.49 13.66
C THR A 42 -4.60 12.41 14.31
N ALA A 43 -5.17 11.56 15.16
CA ALA A 43 -4.48 10.43 15.76
C ALA A 43 -4.12 9.36 14.72
N VAL A 44 -5.03 9.06 13.79
CA VAL A 44 -4.76 8.13 12.67
C VAL A 44 -3.72 8.71 11.72
N LEU A 45 -3.78 10.01 11.44
CA LEU A 45 -2.79 10.69 10.59
C LEU A 45 -1.40 10.73 11.24
N ALA A 46 -1.32 10.89 12.56
CA ALA A 46 -0.05 10.83 13.30
C ALA A 46 0.62 9.44 13.23
N LEU A 47 -0.18 8.37 13.08
CA LEU A 47 0.31 7.00 12.89
C LEU A 47 0.53 6.63 11.41
N ALA A 48 0.29 7.57 10.50
CA ALA A 48 0.40 7.32 9.06
C ALA A 48 1.84 7.05 8.61
N SER A 49 2.83 7.58 9.31
CA SER A 49 4.26 7.33 9.05
C SER A 49 5.00 6.94 10.32
N ILE A 50 6.05 6.13 10.15
CA ILE A 50 6.98 5.74 11.20
C ILE A 50 8.43 5.95 10.74
N GLU A 51 9.32 6.23 11.69
CA GLU A 51 10.76 6.19 11.45
C GLU A 51 11.33 4.93 12.09
N VAL A 52 12.17 4.22 11.34
CA VAL A 52 12.84 3.00 11.78
C VAL A 52 14.33 3.24 11.84
N ASP A 53 14.95 2.96 13.01
CA ASP A 53 16.39 2.94 13.17
C ASP A 53 16.95 1.62 12.65
N LEU A 54 17.85 1.71 11.68
CA LEU A 54 18.49 0.57 11.01
C LEU A 54 19.81 0.17 11.68
N THR A 55 20.33 0.99 12.59
CA THR A 55 21.63 0.77 13.26
C THR A 55 21.75 -0.62 13.91
N PRO A 56 20.73 -1.13 14.63
CA PRO A 56 20.84 -2.41 15.29
C PRO A 56 20.71 -3.62 14.34
N VAL A 57 20.29 -3.41 13.09
CA VAL A 57 20.01 -4.51 12.16
C VAL A 57 21.30 -4.95 11.46
N GLN A 58 21.78 -6.16 11.79
CA GLN A 58 22.97 -6.73 11.19
C GLN A 58 22.65 -7.35 9.82
N VAL A 59 23.70 -7.56 9.00
CA VAL A 59 23.57 -8.25 7.70
C VAL A 59 22.99 -9.65 7.90
N GLY A 60 21.96 -9.98 7.14
CA GLY A 60 21.20 -11.23 7.26
C GLY A 60 20.12 -11.22 8.33
N GLN A 61 19.95 -10.12 9.08
CA GLN A 61 18.88 -10.00 10.06
C GLN A 61 17.62 -9.31 9.50
N GLN A 62 16.49 -9.59 10.15
CA GLN A 62 15.22 -8.93 9.94
C GLN A 62 14.67 -8.43 11.27
N VAL A 63 14.12 -7.23 11.26
CA VAL A 63 13.27 -6.73 12.35
C VAL A 63 11.86 -6.55 11.84
N ILE A 64 10.89 -6.69 12.74
CA ILE A 64 9.48 -6.49 12.45
C ILE A 64 9.01 -5.29 13.27
N VAL A 65 8.47 -4.29 12.59
CA VAL A 65 7.85 -3.12 13.23
C VAL A 65 6.39 -3.03 12.83
N ASN A 66 5.57 -2.37 13.63
CA ASN A 66 4.15 -2.18 13.29
C ASN A 66 3.97 -0.86 12.54
N TRP A 67 3.36 -0.90 11.36
CA TRP A 67 2.98 0.26 10.60
C TRP A 67 1.53 0.14 10.15
N ARG A 68 0.69 1.11 10.55
CA ARG A 68 -0.75 1.12 10.24
C ARG A 68 -1.49 -0.17 10.62
N GLY A 69 -1.08 -0.81 11.72
CA GLY A 69 -1.67 -2.07 12.19
C GLY A 69 -1.18 -3.33 11.46
N HIS A 70 -0.26 -3.21 10.52
CA HIS A 70 0.34 -4.33 9.79
C HIS A 70 1.81 -4.53 10.17
N PRO A 71 2.31 -5.77 10.18
CA PRO A 71 3.73 -6.03 10.34
C PRO A 71 4.48 -5.49 9.12
N LEU A 72 5.54 -4.74 9.36
CA LEU A 72 6.48 -4.28 8.37
C LEU A 72 7.80 -5.04 8.57
N PHE A 73 8.25 -5.73 7.55
CA PHE A 73 9.53 -6.41 7.52
C PHE A 73 10.61 -5.44 7.06
N VAL A 74 11.62 -5.26 7.88
CA VAL A 74 12.84 -4.50 7.55
C VAL A 74 13.99 -5.48 7.62
N ARG A 75 14.50 -5.90 6.45
CA ARG A 75 15.54 -6.91 6.31
C ARG A 75 16.82 -6.30 5.75
N ARG A 76 17.94 -6.58 6.40
CA ARG A 76 19.26 -6.30 5.83
C ARG A 76 19.78 -7.53 5.12
N ARG A 77 19.66 -7.53 3.79
CA ARG A 77 20.00 -8.68 2.94
C ARG A 77 21.49 -8.94 2.88
N THR A 78 21.85 -10.22 2.76
CA THR A 78 23.21 -10.65 2.45
C THR A 78 23.51 -10.48 0.96
N PRO A 79 24.80 -10.39 0.54
CA PRO A 79 25.16 -10.38 -0.88
C PRO A 79 24.64 -11.62 -1.65
N LYS A 80 24.54 -12.76 -0.99
CA LYS A 80 24.00 -13.99 -1.56
C LYS A 80 22.50 -13.83 -1.90
N GLU A 81 21.71 -13.31 -0.98
CA GLU A 81 20.26 -13.09 -1.18
C GLU A 81 20.00 -12.10 -2.31
N ILE A 82 20.79 -11.04 -2.42
CA ILE A 82 20.73 -10.06 -3.51
C ILE A 82 21.04 -10.74 -4.86
N ALA A 83 22.09 -11.56 -4.91
CA ALA A 83 22.47 -12.27 -6.13
C ALA A 83 21.38 -13.27 -6.57
N GLU A 84 20.82 -14.04 -5.62
CA GLU A 84 19.73 -14.97 -5.86
C GLU A 84 18.48 -14.25 -6.38
N ALA A 85 18.10 -13.12 -5.76
CA ALA A 85 16.96 -12.33 -6.21
C ALA A 85 17.15 -11.77 -7.62
N ARG A 86 18.34 -11.31 -7.95
CA ARG A 86 18.68 -10.78 -9.28
C ARG A 86 18.76 -11.84 -10.38
N ALA A 87 19.06 -13.08 -10.01
CA ALA A 87 19.12 -14.20 -10.95
C ALA A 87 17.75 -14.66 -11.45
N VAL A 88 16.66 -14.26 -10.77
CA VAL A 88 15.29 -14.65 -11.15
C VAL A 88 14.77 -13.76 -12.27
N ALA A 89 14.44 -14.36 -13.41
CA ALA A 89 13.80 -13.64 -14.50
C ALA A 89 12.35 -13.26 -14.14
N VAL A 90 11.91 -12.08 -14.54
CA VAL A 90 10.53 -11.60 -14.28
C VAL A 90 9.49 -12.51 -14.95
N SER A 91 9.83 -13.12 -16.09
CA SER A 91 8.99 -14.11 -16.78
C SER A 91 8.67 -15.37 -15.96
N ASP A 92 9.49 -15.69 -14.98
CA ASP A 92 9.35 -16.86 -14.13
C ASP A 92 8.53 -16.59 -12.85
N LEU A 93 8.06 -15.36 -12.71
CA LEU A 93 7.28 -14.94 -11.54
C LEU A 93 5.77 -15.04 -11.83
N PRO A 94 4.98 -15.61 -10.91
CA PRO A 94 3.52 -15.60 -11.01
C PRO A 94 2.92 -14.19 -11.02
N ASP A 95 3.54 -13.24 -10.31
CA ASP A 95 3.19 -11.82 -10.34
C ASP A 95 4.37 -11.02 -10.92
N PRO A 96 4.26 -10.52 -12.17
CA PRO A 96 5.32 -9.75 -12.81
C PRO A 96 5.45 -8.32 -12.31
N ASP A 97 4.48 -7.81 -11.52
CA ASP A 97 4.44 -6.43 -11.04
C ASP A 97 5.27 -6.25 -9.78
N ALA A 98 6.04 -5.16 -9.70
CA ALA A 98 6.87 -4.85 -8.54
C ALA A 98 6.08 -4.63 -7.25
N ARG A 99 4.82 -4.24 -7.31
CA ARG A 99 3.99 -3.87 -6.14
C ARG A 99 4.71 -2.91 -5.20
N ASN A 100 5.35 -1.90 -5.78
CA ASN A 100 6.17 -0.92 -5.08
C ASN A 100 5.53 0.46 -5.16
N ALA A 101 5.06 0.97 -4.01
CA ALA A 101 4.40 2.27 -3.93
C ALA A 101 5.32 3.48 -4.23
N ASN A 102 6.63 3.25 -4.38
CA ASN A 102 7.60 4.29 -4.76
C ASN A 102 7.83 4.35 -6.27
N LEU A 103 7.20 3.49 -7.06
CA LEU A 103 7.36 3.39 -8.51
C LEU A 103 5.99 3.50 -9.21
N PRO A 104 5.96 3.79 -10.50
CA PRO A 104 4.74 3.73 -11.29
C PRO A 104 4.12 2.32 -11.28
N ASP A 105 2.78 2.27 -11.31
CA ASP A 105 2.05 1.01 -11.41
C ASP A 105 2.48 0.21 -12.66
N GLY A 106 2.54 -1.12 -12.51
CA GLY A 106 2.99 -2.01 -13.57
C GLY A 106 4.51 -2.07 -13.79
N SER A 107 5.31 -1.42 -12.93
CA SER A 107 6.77 -1.59 -12.96
C SER A 107 7.12 -3.07 -12.77
N PRO A 108 8.09 -3.64 -13.56
CA PRO A 108 8.39 -5.06 -13.50
C PRO A 108 9.03 -5.46 -12.17
N ALA A 109 8.73 -6.67 -11.68
CA ALA A 109 9.20 -7.20 -10.41
C ALA A 109 10.67 -7.65 -10.43
N THR A 110 11.55 -6.85 -11.04
CA THR A 110 13.00 -7.04 -10.90
C THR A 110 13.43 -6.78 -9.45
N ASP A 111 14.56 -7.35 -9.02
CA ASP A 111 15.07 -7.05 -7.67
C ASP A 111 15.26 -5.55 -7.44
N ALA A 112 15.83 -4.84 -8.40
CA ALA A 112 16.05 -3.39 -8.32
C ALA A 112 14.78 -2.55 -8.18
N ASN A 113 13.64 -3.05 -8.64
CA ASN A 113 12.34 -2.39 -8.49
C ASN A 113 11.63 -2.76 -7.16
N ARG A 114 12.24 -3.62 -6.36
CA ARG A 114 11.72 -4.01 -5.04
C ARG A 114 12.40 -3.27 -3.89
N GLU A 115 13.45 -2.51 -4.18
CA GLU A 115 14.27 -1.85 -3.18
C GLU A 115 14.79 -0.50 -3.70
N THR A 116 15.30 0.35 -2.79
CA THR A 116 16.00 1.60 -3.11
C THR A 116 17.50 1.49 -2.85
N LYS A 117 17.86 0.68 -1.84
CA LYS A 117 19.24 0.32 -1.51
C LYS A 117 19.34 -1.20 -1.49
N PRO A 118 20.22 -1.85 -2.27
CA PRO A 118 20.27 -3.31 -2.45
C PRO A 118 20.28 -4.12 -1.16
N GLU A 119 20.94 -3.63 -0.15
CA GLU A 119 21.05 -4.29 1.14
C GLU A 119 19.80 -4.18 2.01
N TRP A 120 18.88 -3.23 1.71
CA TRP A 120 17.69 -2.99 2.51
C TRP A 120 16.41 -3.34 1.76
N LEU A 121 15.70 -4.32 2.27
CA LEU A 121 14.39 -4.70 1.76
C LEU A 121 13.31 -4.38 2.80
N ILE A 122 12.32 -3.57 2.40
CA ILE A 122 11.24 -3.12 3.27
C ILE A 122 9.92 -3.56 2.65
N LEU A 123 9.19 -4.43 3.36
CA LEU A 123 7.98 -5.07 2.85
C LEU A 123 6.86 -5.03 3.88
N VAL A 124 5.63 -4.91 3.41
CA VAL A 124 4.46 -5.19 4.25
C VAL A 124 4.36 -6.71 4.45
N GLY A 125 4.52 -7.17 5.68
CA GLY A 125 4.59 -8.58 6.06
C GLY A 125 3.21 -9.26 6.12
N VAL A 126 2.38 -9.03 5.11
CA VAL A 126 1.01 -9.56 5.01
C VAL A 126 0.89 -10.40 3.75
N CYS A 127 0.64 -11.69 3.93
CA CYS A 127 0.43 -12.62 2.81
C CYS A 127 -0.77 -12.19 1.97
N THR A 128 -0.57 -12.05 0.67
CA THR A 128 -1.58 -11.56 -0.27
C THR A 128 -2.70 -12.57 -0.55
N HIS A 129 -2.62 -13.79 0.02
CA HIS A 129 -3.72 -14.76 -0.05
C HIS A 129 -4.88 -14.35 0.88
N LEU A 130 -4.69 -14.41 2.21
CA LEU A 130 -5.73 -14.15 3.23
C LEU A 130 -5.17 -13.39 4.45
N GLY A 131 -4.08 -12.65 4.32
CA GLY A 131 -3.61 -11.72 5.35
C GLY A 131 -2.76 -12.31 6.48
N CYS A 132 -2.37 -13.59 6.43
CA CYS A 132 -1.45 -14.15 7.43
C CYS A 132 -0.06 -13.49 7.35
N THR A 133 0.66 -13.45 8.46
CA THR A 133 2.06 -12.98 8.49
C THR A 133 3.00 -14.13 8.12
N PRO A 134 3.76 -14.04 7.00
CA PRO A 134 4.72 -15.08 6.64
C PRO A 134 5.95 -15.08 7.56
N THR A 135 6.52 -16.26 7.77
CA THR A 135 7.75 -16.46 8.55
C THR A 135 8.98 -16.31 7.65
N ALA A 136 9.95 -15.52 8.10
CA ALA A 136 11.20 -15.31 7.36
C ALA A 136 12.15 -16.52 7.45
N PHE A 137 13.04 -16.64 6.47
CA PHE A 137 14.10 -17.65 6.37
C PHE A 137 13.58 -19.08 6.22
N GLU A 138 12.36 -19.22 5.71
CA GLU A 138 11.72 -20.51 5.50
C GLU A 138 11.25 -20.67 4.05
N GLY A 139 10.96 -21.92 3.68
CA GLY A 139 10.53 -22.30 2.33
C GLY A 139 11.69 -22.54 1.36
N ASP A 140 11.33 -22.96 0.14
CA ASP A 140 12.27 -23.43 -0.88
C ASP A 140 13.06 -22.28 -1.56
N PHE A 141 12.65 -21.01 -1.35
CA PHE A 141 13.17 -19.84 -2.04
C PHE A 141 13.94 -18.87 -1.12
N GLY A 142 14.25 -19.27 0.12
CA GLY A 142 15.09 -18.52 1.06
C GLY A 142 14.53 -17.19 1.59
N GLY A 143 13.29 -16.85 1.23
CA GLY A 143 12.63 -15.63 1.66
C GLY A 143 11.64 -15.84 2.79
N TRP A 144 10.33 -15.97 2.48
CA TRP A 144 9.27 -16.14 3.47
C TRP A 144 8.32 -17.26 3.11
N LEU A 145 7.90 -18.00 4.15
CA LEU A 145 6.87 -19.02 4.05
C LEU A 145 5.62 -18.61 4.83
N CYS A 146 4.48 -18.61 4.18
CA CYS A 146 3.19 -18.44 4.84
C CYS A 146 2.62 -19.81 5.20
N HIS A 147 2.67 -20.20 6.48
CA HIS A 147 2.21 -21.50 6.98
C HIS A 147 0.71 -21.73 6.84
N CYS A 148 -0.09 -20.67 6.67
CA CYS A 148 -1.54 -20.81 6.57
C CYS A 148 -1.96 -21.69 5.39
N HIS A 149 -1.34 -21.49 4.20
CA HIS A 149 -1.70 -22.24 2.99
C HIS A 149 -0.49 -22.50 2.07
N GLY A 150 0.73 -22.36 2.59
CA GLY A 150 1.96 -22.75 1.88
C GLY A 150 2.43 -21.77 0.80
N SER A 151 2.01 -20.51 0.84
CA SER A 151 2.58 -19.49 -0.08
C SER A 151 4.03 -19.21 0.27
N GLN A 152 4.90 -19.24 -0.74
CA GLN A 152 6.34 -19.05 -0.59
C GLN A 152 6.82 -17.85 -1.42
N TYR A 153 7.60 -17.00 -0.79
CA TYR A 153 8.17 -15.80 -1.38
C TYR A 153 9.70 -15.92 -1.41
N ASP A 154 10.32 -15.31 -2.40
CA ASP A 154 11.78 -15.25 -2.52
C ASP A 154 12.42 -14.15 -1.66
N THR A 155 13.74 -14.00 -1.75
CA THR A 155 14.53 -13.02 -1.01
C THR A 155 14.30 -11.56 -1.39
N ALA A 156 13.45 -11.29 -2.41
CA ALA A 156 12.92 -9.98 -2.76
C ALA A 156 11.43 -9.82 -2.42
N GLY A 157 10.82 -10.81 -1.72
CA GLY A 157 9.41 -10.81 -1.36
C GLY A 157 8.46 -11.04 -2.52
N ARG A 158 8.95 -11.66 -3.63
CA ARG A 158 8.13 -12.01 -4.79
C ARG A 158 7.56 -13.39 -4.60
N ILE A 159 6.26 -13.55 -4.93
CA ILE A 159 5.60 -14.85 -4.87
C ILE A 159 6.25 -15.83 -5.85
N ARG A 160 6.53 -17.04 -5.39
CA ARG A 160 7.13 -18.12 -6.18
C ARG A 160 6.24 -19.37 -6.24
N LYS A 161 5.48 -19.62 -5.17
CA LYS A 161 4.65 -20.82 -5.06
C LYS A 161 3.49 -20.59 -4.10
N GLY A 162 2.40 -21.26 -4.34
CA GLY A 162 1.23 -21.27 -3.44
C GLY A 162 0.08 -20.38 -3.91
N PRO A 163 -0.98 -20.25 -3.09
CA PRO A 163 -2.22 -19.62 -3.50
C PRO A 163 -2.19 -18.08 -3.46
N ALA A 164 -1.14 -17.47 -2.93
CA ALA A 164 -1.03 -16.00 -2.91
C ALA A 164 -0.93 -15.46 -4.35
N PRO A 165 -1.79 -14.49 -4.74
CA PRO A 165 -1.83 -14.01 -6.12
C PRO A 165 -0.77 -12.96 -6.43
N GLN A 166 -0.18 -12.32 -5.42
CA GLN A 166 0.68 -11.16 -5.59
C GLN A 166 1.95 -11.21 -4.74
N ASN A 167 2.94 -10.44 -5.17
CA ASN A 167 4.15 -10.16 -4.39
C ASN A 167 3.80 -9.43 -3.08
N LEU A 168 4.61 -9.56 -2.04
CA LEU A 168 4.48 -8.74 -0.83
C LEU A 168 4.63 -7.27 -1.21
N ALA A 169 3.78 -6.39 -0.72
CA ALA A 169 3.82 -4.99 -1.08
C ALA A 169 5.06 -4.29 -0.51
N VAL A 170 5.67 -3.42 -1.30
CA VAL A 170 6.67 -2.45 -0.86
C VAL A 170 5.93 -1.16 -0.53
N PRO A 171 5.93 -0.72 0.75
CA PRO A 171 5.25 0.52 1.14
C PRO A 171 5.96 1.75 0.60
N PRO A 172 5.32 2.94 0.64
CA PRO A 172 6.03 4.18 0.40
C PRO A 172 7.06 4.40 1.52
N TYR A 173 8.32 4.60 1.15
CA TYR A 173 9.38 4.89 2.11
C TYR A 173 10.50 5.74 1.51
N ALA A 174 11.25 6.42 2.38
CA ALA A 174 12.44 7.17 2.00
C ALA A 174 13.52 7.04 3.09
N PHE A 175 14.79 6.88 2.68
CA PHE A 175 15.90 6.96 3.60
C PHE A 175 16.15 8.41 4.01
N LEU A 176 16.10 8.66 5.32
CA LEU A 176 16.45 9.97 5.90
C LEU A 176 17.97 10.10 6.10
N SER A 177 18.64 8.96 6.32
CA SER A 177 20.10 8.83 6.42
C SER A 177 20.50 7.39 6.10
N ASP A 178 21.78 7.04 6.25
CA ASP A 178 22.22 5.65 6.11
C ASP A 178 21.70 4.72 7.21
N THR A 179 21.29 5.29 8.33
CA THR A 179 20.83 4.56 9.51
C THR A 179 19.35 4.76 9.84
N ARG A 180 18.61 5.54 9.05
CA ARG A 180 17.18 5.82 9.29
C ARG A 180 16.37 5.77 8.02
N VAL A 181 15.21 5.13 8.11
CA VAL A 181 14.22 5.10 7.05
C VAL A 181 12.87 5.56 7.60
N LYS A 182 12.17 6.39 6.85
CA LYS A 182 10.79 6.79 7.10
C LYS A 182 9.88 5.99 6.18
N VAL A 183 8.82 5.41 6.73
CA VAL A 183 7.80 4.65 6.00
C VAL A 183 6.45 5.33 6.18
N GLY A 184 5.77 5.61 5.05
CA GLY A 184 4.50 6.33 4.98
C GLY A 184 4.60 7.79 4.66
#